data_a7ec52c1fa85587a0ddaddf9daefe03a
#
_entry.id   a7ec52c1fa85587a0ddaddf9daefe03a
#
_cell.length_a   1.000
_cell.length_b   1.000
_cell.length_c   1.000
_cell.angle_alpha   90.00
_cell.angle_beta   90.00
_cell.angle_gamma   90.00
#
_symmetry.space_group_name_H-M   'P 1'
#
loop_
_entity.id
_entity.type
_entity.pdbx_description
1 polymer ?
#
loop_
_entity_poly.entity_id
_entity_poly.type
_entity_poly.pdbx_seq_one_letter_code
_entity_poly.pdbx_strand_id
1 'polypeptide(L)'
;MIAEKKQELYDFTLDLIRALIAGEDDVIAVMATVVCELYQRFNYFDWTGFYRVVSPGLLKVGPYQGTHGCLQIPFERGVCGAAARTRTTQLVRNVRQFPGYIACSRSTRSEIVVPVITPGGALIAVLDVDSDRLHAFDEVDKMNIEKVCALVGAGIHSIHQEAMQ
;
A
#
# COMPACT_ATOMS: atom_id res chain seq x y z
N MET A 1 -12.81 11.66 11.23
CA MET A 1 -11.72 11.88 12.25
C MET A 1 -11.16 13.25 11.99
N ILE A 2 -10.90 14.08 12.99
CA ILE A 2 -10.22 15.37 12.81
C ILE A 2 -8.75 15.12 12.46
N ALA A 3 -8.16 15.99 11.63
CA ALA A 3 -6.82 15.78 11.06
C ALA A 3 -5.72 15.53 12.10
N GLU A 4 -5.76 16.27 13.22
CA GLU A 4 -4.79 16.13 14.32
C GLU A 4 -4.81 14.72 14.95
N LYS A 5 -6.00 14.22 15.31
CA LYS A 5 -6.14 12.83 15.84
C LYS A 5 -5.78 11.76 14.83
N LYS A 6 -6.00 12.02 13.53
CA LYS A 6 -5.58 11.12 12.47
C LYS A 6 -4.04 11.07 12.39
N GLN A 7 -3.37 12.22 12.49
CA GLN A 7 -1.91 12.29 12.48
C GLN A 7 -1.31 11.56 13.70
N GLU A 8 -1.83 11.79 14.89
CA GLU A 8 -1.39 11.09 16.13
C GLU A 8 -1.50 9.56 15.97
N LEU A 9 -2.60 9.08 15.37
CA LEU A 9 -2.79 7.65 15.13
C LEU A 9 -1.76 7.10 14.13
N TYR A 10 -1.45 7.85 13.07
CA TYR A 10 -0.40 7.47 12.14
C TYR A 10 0.99 7.47 12.76
N ASP A 11 1.32 8.47 13.58
CA ASP A 11 2.62 8.55 14.25
C ASP A 11 2.82 7.33 15.16
N PHE A 12 1.82 6.99 15.96
CA PHE A 12 1.83 5.79 16.79
C PHE A 12 1.96 4.50 15.94
N THR A 13 1.18 4.39 14.86
CA THR A 13 1.18 3.21 14.00
C THR A 13 2.53 3.02 13.29
N LEU A 14 3.14 4.12 12.81
CA LEU A 14 4.46 4.11 12.18
C LEU A 14 5.55 3.64 13.15
N ASP A 15 5.55 4.16 14.39
CA ASP A 15 6.54 3.79 15.39
C ASP A 15 6.39 2.31 15.79
N LEU A 16 5.16 1.84 15.91
CA LEU A 16 4.88 0.43 16.18
C LEU A 16 5.34 -0.48 15.03
N ILE A 17 5.00 -0.12 13.78
CA ILE A 17 5.46 -0.88 12.60
C ILE A 17 6.99 -0.96 12.59
N ARG A 18 7.70 0.15 12.79
CA ARG A 18 9.17 0.17 12.85
C ARG A 18 9.71 -0.80 13.90
N ALA A 19 9.09 -0.81 15.08
CA ALA A 19 9.51 -1.71 16.16
C ALA A 19 9.26 -3.19 15.83
N LEU A 20 8.10 -3.50 15.22
CA LEU A 20 7.71 -4.87 14.90
C LEU A 20 8.55 -5.48 13.76
N ILE A 21 8.96 -4.69 12.78
CA ILE A 21 9.72 -5.18 11.63
C ILE A 21 11.24 -4.96 11.79
N ALA A 22 11.70 -4.50 12.95
CA ALA A 22 13.12 -4.25 13.17
C ALA A 22 13.93 -5.56 13.11
N GLY A 23 14.86 -5.63 12.15
CA GLY A 23 15.70 -6.81 11.94
C GLY A 23 15.02 -7.96 11.18
N GLU A 24 13.79 -7.76 10.68
CA GLU A 24 13.11 -8.74 9.83
C GLU A 24 13.60 -8.60 8.39
N ASP A 25 14.01 -9.71 7.79
CA ASP A 25 14.54 -9.78 6.43
C ASP A 25 13.57 -10.41 5.41
N ASP A 26 12.51 -11.10 5.87
CA ASP A 26 11.48 -11.62 4.98
C ASP A 26 10.50 -10.52 4.59
N VAL A 27 10.55 -10.12 3.33
CA VAL A 27 9.67 -9.09 2.78
C VAL A 27 8.17 -9.43 2.91
N ILE A 28 7.81 -10.71 2.88
CA ILE A 28 6.42 -11.14 3.02
C ILE A 28 5.97 -10.98 4.48
N ALA A 29 6.83 -11.32 5.44
CA ALA A 29 6.57 -11.09 6.87
C ALA A 29 6.42 -9.59 7.17
N VAL A 30 7.29 -8.75 6.63
CA VAL A 30 7.20 -7.27 6.73
C VAL A 30 5.87 -6.78 6.16
N MET A 31 5.53 -7.16 4.93
CA MET A 31 4.28 -6.74 4.28
C MET A 31 3.05 -7.20 5.05
N ALA A 32 3.05 -8.44 5.56
CA ALA A 32 1.93 -8.98 6.33
C ALA A 32 1.72 -8.22 7.66
N THR A 33 2.81 -7.89 8.35
CA THR A 33 2.78 -7.11 9.58
C THR A 33 2.25 -5.69 9.32
N VAL A 34 2.75 -5.01 8.29
CA VAL A 34 2.29 -3.67 7.91
C VAL A 34 0.80 -3.66 7.60
N VAL A 35 0.33 -4.60 6.80
CA VAL A 35 -1.10 -4.72 6.44
C VAL A 35 -1.97 -4.96 7.67
N CYS A 36 -1.53 -5.84 8.57
CA CYS A 36 -2.22 -6.14 9.82
C CYS A 36 -2.40 -4.86 10.66
N GLU A 37 -1.33 -4.10 10.88
CA GLU A 37 -1.35 -2.90 11.70
C GLU A 37 -2.20 -1.78 11.11
N LEU A 38 -2.12 -1.56 9.80
CA LEU A 38 -2.94 -0.56 9.12
C LEU A 38 -4.43 -0.93 9.16
N TYR A 39 -4.78 -2.14 8.76
CA TYR A 39 -6.18 -2.59 8.68
C TYR A 39 -6.89 -2.54 10.04
N GLN A 40 -6.22 -2.93 11.13
CA GLN A 40 -6.83 -2.96 12.46
C GLN A 40 -7.03 -1.58 13.08
N ARG A 41 -6.23 -0.56 12.69
CA ARG A 41 -6.24 0.75 13.35
C ARG A 41 -7.12 1.79 12.67
N PHE A 42 -7.31 1.66 11.37
CA PHE A 42 -8.09 2.64 10.60
C PHE A 42 -9.44 2.03 10.19
N ASN A 43 -10.51 2.42 10.86
CA ASN A 43 -11.86 1.87 10.70
C ASN A 43 -12.55 2.25 9.37
N TYR A 44 -11.84 2.89 8.47
CA TYR A 44 -12.28 3.20 7.10
C TYR A 44 -11.37 2.54 6.05
N PHE A 45 -10.45 1.69 6.47
CA PHE A 45 -9.66 0.82 5.62
C PHE A 45 -10.42 -0.50 5.51
N ASP A 46 -11.30 -0.60 4.51
CA ASP A 46 -12.16 -1.77 4.35
C ASP A 46 -11.44 -2.92 3.62
N TRP A 47 -10.36 -2.58 2.89
CA TRP A 47 -9.37 -3.50 2.36
C TRP A 47 -7.99 -2.85 2.39
N THR A 48 -6.97 -3.63 2.72
CA THR A 48 -5.58 -3.16 2.75
C THR A 48 -4.66 -4.29 2.32
N GLY A 49 -3.80 -4.06 1.34
CA GLY A 49 -2.91 -5.12 0.88
C GLY A 49 -1.83 -4.65 -0.09
N PHE A 50 -0.83 -5.50 -0.26
CA PHE A 50 0.22 -5.29 -1.23
C PHE A 50 -0.05 -6.04 -2.52
N TYR A 51 0.16 -5.38 -3.65
CA TYR A 51 0.33 -6.01 -4.95
C TYR A 51 1.80 -5.94 -5.33
N ARG A 52 2.45 -7.11 -5.47
CA ARG A 52 3.89 -7.24 -5.73
C ARG A 52 4.18 -7.27 -7.22
N VAL A 53 5.24 -6.61 -7.65
CA VAL A 53 5.77 -6.74 -9.01
C VAL A 53 6.40 -8.14 -9.15
N VAL A 54 5.85 -8.97 -10.01
CA VAL A 54 6.34 -10.35 -10.21
C VAL A 54 6.98 -10.57 -11.57
N SER A 55 6.69 -9.67 -12.52
CA SER A 55 7.32 -9.60 -13.83
C SER A 55 7.10 -8.21 -14.43
N PRO A 56 7.80 -7.82 -15.50
CA PRO A 56 7.55 -6.54 -16.16
C PRO A 56 6.07 -6.36 -16.52
N GLY A 57 5.48 -5.27 -16.06
CA GLY A 57 4.09 -4.91 -16.35
C GLY A 57 3.01 -5.68 -15.57
N LEU A 58 3.37 -6.52 -14.60
CA LEU A 58 2.39 -7.35 -13.88
C LEU A 58 2.55 -7.28 -12.35
N LEU A 59 1.44 -6.97 -11.70
CA LEU A 59 1.26 -7.07 -10.26
C LEU A 59 0.52 -8.37 -9.91
N LYS A 60 0.93 -9.02 -8.82
CA LYS A 60 0.17 -10.11 -8.17
C LYS A 60 -0.09 -9.77 -6.71
N VAL A 61 -1.26 -10.19 -6.23
CA VAL A 61 -1.63 -10.01 -4.84
C VAL A 61 -0.59 -10.64 -3.90
N GLY A 62 -0.26 -9.89 -2.87
CA GLY A 62 0.59 -10.30 -1.75
C GLY A 62 -0.21 -10.40 -0.47
N PRO A 63 0.39 -10.14 0.71
CA PRO A 63 -0.33 -10.06 1.96
C PRO A 63 -1.41 -8.98 1.93
N TYR A 64 -2.62 -9.33 2.41
CA TYR A 64 -3.75 -8.39 2.51
C TYR A 64 -4.70 -8.77 3.66
N GLN A 65 -5.55 -7.82 4.02
CA GLN A 65 -6.69 -7.95 4.94
C GLN A 65 -7.95 -7.40 4.26
N GLY A 66 -9.11 -7.97 4.63
CA GLY A 66 -10.40 -7.65 4.04
C GLY A 66 -10.96 -8.84 3.26
N THR A 67 -11.85 -8.58 2.31
CA THR A 67 -12.39 -9.60 1.40
C THR A 67 -11.34 -10.00 0.35
N HIS A 68 -11.64 -11.01 -0.49
CA HIS A 68 -10.73 -11.37 -1.58
C HIS A 68 -10.54 -10.22 -2.58
N GLY A 69 -9.31 -10.03 -3.02
CA GLY A 69 -8.93 -9.08 -4.08
C GLY A 69 -8.69 -9.75 -5.44
N CYS A 70 -8.38 -8.95 -6.46
CA CYS A 70 -7.93 -9.45 -7.74
C CYS A 70 -6.61 -10.21 -7.57
N LEU A 71 -6.45 -11.38 -8.20
CA LEU A 71 -5.20 -12.15 -8.09
C LEU A 71 -4.04 -11.50 -8.83
N GLN A 72 -4.34 -10.78 -9.91
CA GLN A 72 -3.34 -10.10 -10.73
C GLN A 72 -3.91 -8.83 -11.37
N ILE A 73 -3.06 -7.82 -11.52
CA ILE A 73 -3.40 -6.52 -12.12
C ILE A 73 -2.27 -6.13 -13.08
N PRO A 74 -2.56 -5.92 -14.39
CA PRO A 74 -1.57 -5.41 -15.32
C PRO A 74 -1.35 -3.90 -15.08
N PHE A 75 -0.13 -3.41 -15.37
CA PHE A 75 0.21 -2.00 -15.19
C PHE A 75 -0.65 -1.05 -16.03
N GLU A 76 -1.20 -1.50 -17.15
CA GLU A 76 -1.99 -0.69 -18.09
C GLU A 76 -3.37 -0.31 -17.55
N ARG A 77 -3.88 -0.97 -16.51
CA ARG A 77 -5.26 -0.83 -16.06
C ARG A 77 -5.39 -0.69 -14.54
N GLY A 78 -6.48 -0.03 -14.13
CA GLY A 78 -6.83 0.14 -12.72
C GLY A 78 -5.94 1.14 -11.99
N VAL A 79 -6.29 1.41 -10.73
CA VAL A 79 -5.57 2.38 -9.89
C VAL A 79 -4.20 1.84 -9.49
N CYS A 80 -4.13 0.56 -9.09
CA CYS A 80 -2.86 -0.11 -8.78
C CYS A 80 -1.90 -0.10 -9.99
N GLY A 81 -2.42 -0.39 -11.20
CA GLY A 81 -1.63 -0.32 -12.44
C GLY A 81 -1.13 1.09 -12.71
N ALA A 82 -1.96 2.11 -12.49
CA ALA A 82 -1.57 3.51 -12.66
C ALA A 82 -0.46 3.89 -11.67
N ALA A 83 -0.59 3.55 -10.38
CA ALA A 83 0.45 3.81 -9.38
C ALA A 83 1.77 3.13 -9.74
N ALA A 84 1.73 1.87 -10.20
CA ALA A 84 2.90 1.13 -10.63
C ALA A 84 3.59 1.77 -11.84
N ARG A 85 2.82 2.14 -12.86
CA ARG A 85 3.31 2.72 -14.11
C ARG A 85 3.89 4.12 -13.92
N THR A 86 3.19 4.98 -13.17
CA THR A 86 3.60 6.37 -12.96
C THR A 86 4.60 6.52 -11.81
N ARG A 87 4.71 5.51 -10.93
CA ARG A 87 5.49 5.55 -9.69
C ARG A 87 5.11 6.69 -8.76
N THR A 88 3.84 7.07 -8.78
CA THR A 88 3.27 8.13 -7.96
C THR A 88 2.00 7.65 -7.26
N THR A 89 1.75 8.18 -6.08
CA THR A 89 0.54 7.91 -5.32
C THR A 89 -0.70 8.30 -6.11
N GLN A 90 -1.66 7.38 -6.16
CA GLN A 90 -2.99 7.62 -6.70
C GLN A 90 -3.96 7.80 -5.53
N LEU A 91 -4.48 9.01 -5.34
CA LEU A 91 -5.53 9.30 -4.35
C LEU A 91 -6.85 9.47 -5.10
N VAL A 92 -7.70 8.44 -5.04
CA VAL A 92 -8.93 8.35 -5.83
C VAL A 92 -10.14 8.53 -4.92
N ARG A 93 -10.78 9.68 -5.01
CA ARG A 93 -11.94 10.04 -4.18
C ARG A 93 -13.22 9.29 -4.53
N ASN A 94 -13.33 8.86 -5.79
CA ASN A 94 -14.44 8.07 -6.31
C ASN A 94 -13.93 7.14 -7.42
N VAL A 95 -13.81 5.86 -7.14
CA VAL A 95 -13.26 4.86 -8.07
C VAL A 95 -14.06 4.73 -9.36
N ARG A 96 -15.36 5.02 -9.32
CA ARG A 96 -16.23 4.97 -10.51
C ARG A 96 -15.90 6.03 -11.55
N GLN A 97 -15.17 7.08 -11.16
CA GLN A 97 -14.71 8.15 -12.05
C GLN A 97 -13.28 7.92 -12.56
N PHE A 98 -12.60 6.88 -12.07
CA PHE A 98 -11.23 6.60 -12.47
C PHE A 98 -11.19 5.85 -13.81
N PRO A 99 -10.50 6.39 -14.84
CA PRO A 99 -10.44 5.75 -16.16
C PRO A 99 -9.80 4.36 -16.10
N GLY A 100 -10.48 3.36 -16.65
CA GLY A 100 -9.98 1.99 -16.67
C GLY A 100 -10.00 1.29 -15.30
N TYR A 101 -10.77 1.77 -14.33
CA TYR A 101 -10.93 1.14 -13.03
C TYR A 101 -11.24 -0.35 -13.14
N ILE A 102 -10.58 -1.15 -12.30
CA ILE A 102 -10.84 -2.59 -12.14
C ILE A 102 -11.55 -2.80 -10.81
N ALA A 103 -12.81 -3.20 -10.84
CA ALA A 103 -13.59 -3.48 -9.65
C ALA A 103 -13.24 -4.87 -9.09
N CYS A 104 -12.26 -4.95 -8.19
CA CYS A 104 -11.96 -6.18 -7.44
C CYS A 104 -13.00 -6.42 -6.33
N SER A 105 -13.58 -5.36 -5.77
CA SER A 105 -14.73 -5.38 -4.88
C SER A 105 -15.86 -4.48 -5.40
N ARG A 106 -17.11 -4.88 -5.13
CA ARG A 106 -18.30 -4.07 -5.51
C ARG A 106 -18.58 -2.95 -4.50
N SER A 107 -18.08 -3.07 -3.29
CA SER A 107 -18.31 -2.11 -2.20
C SER A 107 -17.37 -0.90 -2.27
N THR A 108 -16.16 -1.07 -2.81
CA THR A 108 -15.16 0.01 -2.89
C THR A 108 -15.72 1.27 -3.54
N ARG A 109 -15.53 2.40 -2.86
CA ARG A 109 -15.97 3.74 -3.28
C ARG A 109 -14.83 4.71 -3.48
N SER A 110 -13.80 4.66 -2.63
CA SER A 110 -12.57 5.43 -2.77
C SER A 110 -11.37 4.53 -2.50
N GLU A 111 -10.21 4.93 -3.02
CA GLU A 111 -9.02 4.10 -3.01
C GLU A 111 -7.78 5.00 -2.94
N ILE A 112 -6.76 4.56 -2.21
CA ILE A 112 -5.43 5.16 -2.26
C ILE A 112 -4.40 4.08 -2.54
N VAL A 113 -3.58 4.28 -3.57
CA VAL A 113 -2.53 3.35 -3.93
C VAL A 113 -1.18 4.05 -3.91
N VAL A 114 -0.24 3.51 -3.15
CA VAL A 114 1.09 4.09 -2.95
C VAL A 114 2.17 3.12 -3.45
N PRO A 115 3.07 3.54 -4.35
CA PRO A 115 4.15 2.69 -4.82
C PRO A 115 5.20 2.44 -3.73
N VAL A 116 5.70 1.22 -3.66
CA VAL A 116 6.82 0.82 -2.81
C VAL A 116 8.07 0.78 -3.67
N ILE A 117 8.95 1.74 -3.43
CA ILE A 117 10.18 1.93 -4.22
C ILE A 117 11.39 1.76 -3.31
N THR A 118 12.35 0.94 -3.72
CA THR A 118 13.61 0.78 -2.99
C THR A 118 14.49 2.04 -3.09
N PRO A 119 15.46 2.25 -2.18
CA PRO A 119 16.43 3.33 -2.31
C PRO A 119 17.20 3.34 -3.64
N GLY A 120 17.37 2.17 -4.27
CA GLY A 120 17.94 2.04 -5.61
C GLY A 120 17.00 2.39 -6.76
N GLY A 121 15.74 2.83 -6.46
CA GLY A 121 14.77 3.24 -7.47
C GLY A 121 13.96 2.10 -8.09
N ALA A 122 14.06 0.85 -7.61
CA ALA A 122 13.26 -0.25 -8.11
C ALA A 122 11.84 -0.23 -7.52
N LEU A 123 10.82 -0.31 -8.35
CA LEU A 123 9.45 -0.58 -7.92
C LEU A 123 9.31 -2.07 -7.59
N ILE A 124 8.92 -2.40 -6.37
CA ILE A 124 8.78 -3.79 -5.90
C ILE A 124 7.32 -4.19 -5.62
N ALA A 125 6.48 -3.22 -5.28
CA ALA A 125 5.07 -3.40 -4.98
C ALA A 125 4.31 -2.09 -5.07
N VAL A 126 3.00 -2.16 -4.91
CA VAL A 126 2.16 -1.04 -4.50
C VAL A 126 1.40 -1.47 -3.23
N LEU A 127 1.19 -0.54 -2.30
CA LEU A 127 0.25 -0.70 -1.18
C LEU A 127 -1.07 -0.07 -1.60
N ASP A 128 -2.10 -0.88 -1.59
CA ASP A 128 -3.45 -0.54 -1.98
C ASP A 128 -4.35 -0.53 -0.75
N VAL A 129 -5.13 0.53 -0.58
CA VAL A 129 -6.10 0.68 0.51
C VAL A 129 -7.43 1.15 -0.06
N ASP A 130 -8.45 0.33 0.14
CA ASP A 130 -9.82 0.60 -0.29
C ASP A 130 -10.70 1.05 0.85
N SER A 131 -11.68 1.90 0.54
CA SER A 131 -12.77 2.24 1.45
C SER A 131 -14.14 2.15 0.78
N ASP A 132 -15.13 1.67 1.53
CA ASP A 132 -16.55 1.65 1.14
C ASP A 132 -17.21 3.04 1.26
N ARG A 133 -16.44 4.05 1.65
CA ARG A 133 -16.84 5.46 1.76
C ARG A 133 -16.27 6.27 0.60
N LEU A 134 -17.05 7.19 0.08
CA LEU A 134 -16.53 8.22 -0.84
C LEU A 134 -15.62 9.18 -0.08
N HIS A 135 -14.57 9.65 -0.74
CA HIS A 135 -13.65 10.65 -0.18
C HIS A 135 -13.06 10.25 1.19
N ALA A 136 -12.80 8.95 1.40
CA ALA A 136 -12.29 8.46 2.68
C ALA A 136 -10.87 8.93 2.97
N PHE A 137 -10.06 9.09 1.93
CA PHE A 137 -8.64 9.43 2.02
C PHE A 137 -8.39 10.91 1.70
N ASP A 138 -7.42 11.49 2.42
CA ASP A 138 -6.96 12.88 2.27
C ASP A 138 -5.43 12.97 2.22
N GLU A 139 -4.86 14.18 2.24
CA GLU A 139 -3.41 14.38 2.19
C GLU A 139 -2.67 13.85 3.44
N VAL A 140 -3.35 13.76 4.60
CA VAL A 140 -2.77 13.16 5.82
C VAL A 140 -2.57 11.66 5.59
N ASP A 141 -3.55 10.96 5.01
CA ASP A 141 -3.42 9.55 4.65
C ASP A 141 -2.29 9.34 3.67
N LYS A 142 -2.30 10.12 2.58
CA LYS A 142 -1.28 10.05 1.53
C LYS A 142 0.13 10.17 2.10
N MET A 143 0.40 11.24 2.83
CA MET A 143 1.71 11.51 3.40
C MET A 143 2.20 10.40 4.32
N ASN A 144 1.31 9.84 5.15
CA ASN A 144 1.70 8.83 6.12
C ASN A 144 1.80 7.42 5.51
N ILE A 145 0.93 7.06 4.56
CA ILE A 145 1.05 5.80 3.82
C ILE A 145 2.31 5.81 2.95
N GLU A 146 2.69 6.96 2.37
CA GLU A 146 3.97 7.12 1.67
C GLU A 146 5.18 6.85 2.59
N LYS A 147 5.13 7.30 3.87
CA LYS A 147 6.17 6.97 4.87
C LYS A 147 6.22 5.46 5.17
N VAL A 148 5.06 4.79 5.28
CA VAL A 148 4.99 3.33 5.45
C VAL A 148 5.64 2.62 4.27
N CYS A 149 5.29 3.01 3.04
CA CYS A 149 5.85 2.42 1.83
C CYS A 149 7.36 2.66 1.71
N ALA A 150 7.85 3.84 2.09
CA ALA A 150 9.28 4.13 2.13
C ALA A 150 10.01 3.24 3.15
N LEU A 151 9.42 3.00 4.31
CA LEU A 151 9.98 2.10 5.33
C LEU A 151 10.10 0.66 4.81
N VAL A 152 9.05 0.14 4.15
CA VAL A 152 9.07 -1.20 3.52
C VAL A 152 10.13 -1.27 2.42
N GLY A 153 10.19 -0.27 1.55
CA GLY A 153 11.18 -0.23 0.46
C GLY A 153 12.63 -0.17 0.95
N ALA A 154 12.88 0.54 2.05
CA ALA A 154 14.22 0.63 2.66
C ALA A 154 14.66 -0.70 3.31
N GLY A 155 13.75 -1.42 3.97
CA GLY A 155 14.05 -2.71 4.59
C GLY A 155 14.53 -3.75 3.58
N ILE A 156 13.95 -3.78 2.39
CA ILE A 156 14.31 -4.75 1.34
C ILE A 156 15.70 -4.46 0.73
N HIS A 157 16.15 -3.22 0.75
CA HIS A 157 17.46 -2.87 0.19
C HIS A 157 18.63 -3.39 1.04
N SER A 158 18.49 -3.41 2.37
CA SER A 158 19.52 -3.93 3.27
C SER A 158 19.79 -5.42 3.06
N ILE A 159 18.74 -6.20 2.79
CA ILE A 159 18.81 -7.66 2.55
C ILE A 159 19.67 -7.99 1.32
N HIS A 160 19.51 -7.25 0.22
CA HIS A 160 20.26 -7.51 -1.01
C HIS A 160 21.72 -7.13 -0.93
N GLN A 161 22.10 -6.22 -0.03
CA GLN A 161 23.51 -5.84 0.19
C GLN A 161 24.25 -6.86 1.07
N GLU A 162 23.59 -7.43 2.08
CA GLU A 162 24.18 -8.45 2.95
C GLU A 162 24.34 -9.83 2.26
N ALA A 163 23.44 -10.15 1.34
CA ALA A 163 23.52 -11.40 0.55
C ALA A 163 24.63 -11.39 -0.53
N MET A 164 25.23 -10.25 -0.79
CA MET A 164 26.32 -10.09 -1.77
C MET A 164 27.72 -9.94 -1.12
N GLN A 165 27.86 -10.06 0.20
CA GLN A 165 29.11 -10.10 0.96
C GLN A 165 29.41 -11.52 1.45
#